data_3c4f8d9c7c7c4506bfa5678f2d77492b
#
_entry.id   3c4f8d9c7c7c4506bfa5678f2d77492b
#
_cell.length_a   1.000
_cell.length_b   1.000
_cell.length_c   1.000
_cell.angle_alpha   90.00
_cell.angle_beta   90.00
_cell.angle_gamma   90.00
#
_symmetry.space_group_name_H-M   'P 1'
#
loop_
_entity.id
_entity.type
_entity.pdbx_description
1 polymer ?
#
loop_
_entity_poly.entity_id
_entity_poly.type
_entity_poly.pdbx_seq_one_letter_code
_entity_poly.pdbx_strand_id
1 'polypeptide(L)'
;LTAVKARQCGPAYIHNPQKFQTTPPVQRAHAPPPGRGRRIMALSDIEIAQQAKMQRVTRIAEKLGIPDEHLVPYGHYKAKVSLEYVDSLKDRKEGKLILVTAISPTPAGEGKTTTTVGLGDALNKIGKKAVICLREPSLGPVFGVKGGAAGGGYAQVVPMEDINLHFTGDFGAIGLANNLLSAMIDNHISHGNELGIDPRRITWKRVMDMNDRALRDIVVSLGGTANGYPREDGFDIVVASEVMAIFCLATSLKDLKERLGNIVFGYTREGKALRARDLKAHGAMTVLLKDQLAPNLVQTLENNPAFIHGGPFANIAHGCNTVIATRTALKLADYVVTEAGFGADLGAEKFLDIKCRKSGLRPNAAVIVATVRALKHHGGVAKDALNKENLAALEKGLANLERHVHNVKNVYGIPCVVSVNRFTADTQAEMDLLTERVAKLGVKVVVATHWADGGAGAAEVAKIVVDLCDQKSSPTFVYEDSDPLWEKMKKVATRVYGAADITADTKVRNRIKELQEGGYGHYPVCVAKTQSSFSTDPNLRGAPSGHVVNVREVRLAAGAEFVVMVCGDIMTMPGLPKVPSAEKIDLTDDGRVVGLF
;
A
#
# COMPACT_ATOMS: atom_id res chain seq x y z
N LEU A 1 -60.84 -19.35 5.99
CA LEU A 1 -61.72 -19.74 4.88
C LEU A 1 -61.74 -18.60 3.84
N THR A 2 -60.91 -18.67 2.79
CA THR A 2 -61.30 -18.54 1.38
C THR A 2 -60.01 -18.70 0.53
N ALA A 3 -60.05 -19.72 -0.32
CA ALA A 3 -58.99 -20.06 -1.25
C ALA A 3 -58.90 -19.07 -2.41
N VAL A 4 -57.72 -18.68 -2.84
CA VAL A 4 -57.45 -18.02 -4.11
C VAL A 4 -56.64 -18.93 -5.01
N LYS A 5 -57.20 -19.20 -6.17
CA LYS A 5 -56.78 -20.12 -7.22
C LYS A 5 -55.40 -19.77 -7.80
N ALA A 6 -54.57 -20.78 -7.87
CA ALA A 6 -53.40 -20.78 -8.75
C ALA A 6 -53.82 -20.83 -10.20
N ARG A 7 -53.27 -19.94 -11.06
CA ARG A 7 -53.26 -20.08 -12.53
C ARG A 7 -51.96 -20.75 -12.96
N GLN A 8 -52.08 -21.93 -13.50
CA GLN A 8 -51.06 -22.60 -14.28
C GLN A 8 -50.97 -21.97 -15.67
N CYS A 9 -49.75 -21.56 -16.08
CA CYS A 9 -49.40 -21.39 -17.47
C CYS A 9 -48.40 -22.47 -17.85
N GLY A 10 -48.81 -23.39 -18.73
CA GLY A 10 -47.99 -24.46 -19.28
C GLY A 10 -47.08 -23.97 -20.42
N PRO A 11 -46.04 -24.72 -20.76
CA PRO A 11 -45.05 -24.33 -21.77
C PRO A 11 -45.48 -24.73 -23.19
N ALA A 12 -45.34 -23.80 -24.13
CA ALA A 12 -45.47 -24.07 -25.55
C ALA A 12 -44.14 -24.52 -26.13
N TYR A 13 -44.05 -25.79 -26.49
CA TYR A 13 -43.00 -26.32 -27.34
C TYR A 13 -43.31 -26.05 -28.83
N ILE A 14 -42.41 -25.40 -29.50
CA ILE A 14 -42.41 -25.33 -30.98
C ILE A 14 -41.16 -26.06 -31.45
N HIS A 15 -41.37 -27.26 -32.02
CA HIS A 15 -40.39 -28.02 -32.76
C HIS A 15 -40.23 -27.41 -34.18
N ASN A 16 -39.00 -27.16 -34.59
CA ASN A 16 -38.70 -26.98 -36.02
C ASN A 16 -37.43 -27.80 -36.37
N PRO A 17 -37.52 -28.79 -37.25
CA PRO A 17 -36.38 -29.61 -37.67
C PRO A 17 -35.66 -28.95 -38.83
N GLN A 18 -34.43 -28.45 -38.62
CA GLN A 18 -33.56 -28.10 -39.73
C GLN A 18 -32.41 -29.10 -39.91
N LYS A 19 -32.44 -29.71 -41.03
CA LYS A 19 -31.51 -30.44 -41.90
C LYS A 19 -30.05 -30.44 -41.47
N PHE A 20 -29.53 -31.68 -41.33
CA PHE A 20 -28.10 -32.02 -41.34
C PHE A 20 -27.48 -31.57 -42.67
N GLN A 21 -26.50 -30.70 -42.63
CA GLN A 21 -25.58 -30.44 -43.71
C GLN A 21 -24.26 -31.20 -43.45
N THR A 22 -23.87 -31.95 -44.47
CA THR A 22 -22.64 -32.76 -44.52
C THR A 22 -21.39 -31.89 -44.50
N THR A 23 -20.45 -32.21 -43.64
CA THR A 23 -19.11 -31.64 -43.57
C THR A 23 -18.29 -31.92 -44.83
N PRO A 24 -17.58 -30.96 -45.42
CA PRO A 24 -16.64 -31.20 -46.50
C PRO A 24 -15.33 -31.83 -45.96
N PRO A 25 -14.54 -32.51 -46.81
CA PRO A 25 -13.39 -33.29 -46.40
C PRO A 25 -12.23 -32.40 -45.89
N VAL A 26 -11.59 -32.87 -44.83
CA VAL A 26 -10.40 -32.29 -44.22
C VAL A 26 -9.26 -32.21 -45.24
N GLN A 27 -8.89 -30.99 -45.64
CA GLN A 27 -7.64 -30.76 -46.39
C GLN A 27 -6.46 -30.96 -45.43
N ARG A 28 -5.54 -31.86 -45.83
CA ARG A 28 -4.26 -32.05 -45.13
C ARG A 28 -3.48 -30.74 -45.12
N ALA A 29 -3.24 -30.22 -43.92
CA ALA A 29 -2.37 -29.09 -43.71
C ALA A 29 -0.94 -29.45 -44.13
N HIS A 30 -0.36 -28.66 -45.02
CA HIS A 30 1.07 -28.69 -45.32
C HIS A 30 1.86 -28.33 -44.08
N ALA A 31 2.92 -29.10 -43.80
CA ALA A 31 3.88 -28.81 -42.74
C ALA A 31 4.50 -27.39 -42.96
N PRO A 32 4.63 -26.57 -41.90
CA PRO A 32 5.29 -25.29 -42.03
C PRO A 32 6.79 -25.45 -42.26
N PRO A 33 7.44 -24.51 -42.98
CA PRO A 33 8.87 -24.57 -43.27
C PRO A 33 9.70 -24.48 -41.98
N PRO A 34 10.86 -25.13 -41.89
CA PRO A 34 11.76 -25.05 -40.76
C PRO A 34 12.48 -23.69 -40.74
N GLY A 35 12.42 -22.98 -39.61
CA GLY A 35 13.33 -21.86 -39.39
C GLY A 35 12.72 -20.50 -39.09
N ARG A 36 12.01 -20.36 -37.99
CA ARG A 36 12.06 -19.10 -37.20
C ARG A 36 12.37 -19.52 -35.78
N GLY A 37 13.52 -19.08 -35.26
CA GLY A 37 13.95 -19.31 -33.90
C GLY A 37 12.79 -19.00 -32.95
N ARG A 38 12.43 -19.92 -32.05
CA ARG A 38 11.55 -19.69 -30.93
C ARG A 38 12.13 -18.46 -30.18
N ARG A 39 11.49 -17.32 -30.27
CA ARG A 39 11.65 -16.30 -29.23
C ARG A 39 11.24 -17.02 -27.94
N ILE A 40 12.20 -17.31 -27.09
CA ILE A 40 11.93 -17.72 -25.73
C ILE A 40 11.19 -16.50 -25.14
N MET A 41 9.86 -16.61 -24.99
CA MET A 41 9.10 -15.60 -24.25
C MET A 41 9.63 -15.63 -22.82
N ALA A 42 10.00 -14.47 -22.29
CA ALA A 42 10.37 -14.37 -20.88
C ALA A 42 9.19 -14.88 -20.03
N LEU A 43 9.49 -15.67 -19.00
CA LEU A 43 8.49 -16.16 -18.05
C LEU A 43 7.79 -14.96 -17.39
N SER A 44 6.49 -15.09 -17.13
CA SER A 44 5.73 -14.14 -16.32
C SER A 44 6.15 -14.22 -14.84
N ASP A 45 5.81 -13.21 -14.06
CA ASP A 45 6.16 -13.16 -12.64
C ASP A 45 5.59 -14.35 -11.86
N ILE A 46 4.36 -14.79 -12.16
CA ILE A 46 3.77 -15.97 -11.53
C ILE A 46 4.47 -17.27 -11.96
N GLU A 47 4.85 -17.42 -13.22
CA GLU A 47 5.59 -18.61 -13.68
C GLU A 47 6.97 -18.71 -13.02
N ILE A 48 7.65 -17.58 -12.79
CA ILE A 48 8.91 -17.53 -12.04
C ILE A 48 8.66 -17.95 -10.58
N ALA A 49 7.62 -17.39 -9.94
CA ALA A 49 7.27 -17.71 -8.56
C ALA A 49 6.89 -19.18 -8.35
N GLN A 50 6.13 -19.77 -9.29
CA GLN A 50 5.73 -21.19 -9.25
C GLN A 50 6.91 -22.16 -9.44
N GLN A 51 8.02 -21.72 -10.05
CA GLN A 51 9.25 -22.51 -10.17
C GLN A 51 10.17 -22.36 -8.94
N ALA A 52 9.80 -21.55 -7.95
CA ALA A 52 10.62 -21.29 -6.78
C ALA A 52 10.89 -22.55 -5.96
N LYS A 53 12.14 -22.75 -5.56
CA LYS A 53 12.55 -23.81 -4.63
C LYS A 53 12.45 -23.30 -3.20
N MET A 54 11.22 -23.19 -2.71
CA MET A 54 10.95 -22.66 -1.37
C MET A 54 11.46 -23.60 -0.26
N GLN A 55 12.05 -23.04 0.75
CA GLN A 55 12.37 -23.72 2.00
C GLN A 55 11.15 -23.69 2.94
N ARG A 56 11.04 -24.65 3.87
CA ARG A 56 10.04 -24.58 4.93
C ARG A 56 10.23 -23.31 5.76
N VAL A 57 9.15 -22.71 6.19
CA VAL A 57 9.19 -21.44 6.95
C VAL A 57 9.99 -21.56 8.25
N THR A 58 10.06 -22.75 8.86
CA THR A 58 10.92 -23.05 10.03
C THR A 58 12.39 -22.82 9.70
N ARG A 59 12.86 -23.23 8.51
CA ARG A 59 14.24 -22.97 8.06
C ARG A 59 14.52 -21.48 7.82
N ILE A 60 13.51 -20.74 7.40
CA ILE A 60 13.62 -19.27 7.25
C ILE A 60 13.69 -18.61 8.63
N ALA A 61 12.90 -19.08 9.59
CA ALA A 61 12.92 -18.61 10.96
C ALA A 61 14.27 -18.89 11.67
N GLU A 62 14.85 -20.07 11.46
CA GLU A 62 16.18 -20.42 11.97
C GLU A 62 17.26 -19.39 11.57
N LYS A 63 17.21 -18.84 10.33
CA LYS A 63 18.15 -17.79 9.87
C LYS A 63 18.06 -16.52 10.71
N LEU A 64 16.89 -16.26 11.30
CA LEU A 64 16.65 -15.13 12.19
C LEU A 64 16.88 -15.47 13.66
N GLY A 65 17.04 -16.75 14.01
CA GLY A 65 17.13 -17.24 15.39
C GLY A 65 15.77 -17.20 16.09
N ILE A 66 14.67 -17.40 15.35
CA ILE A 66 13.32 -17.54 15.92
C ILE A 66 13.09 -19.01 16.24
N PRO A 67 12.84 -19.37 17.52
CA PRO A 67 12.53 -20.75 17.92
C PRO A 67 11.20 -21.24 17.35
N ASP A 68 11.09 -22.54 17.07
CA ASP A 68 9.90 -23.15 16.47
C ASP A 68 8.64 -22.97 17.32
N GLU A 69 8.75 -22.99 18.65
CA GLU A 69 7.63 -22.77 19.58
C GLU A 69 7.01 -21.36 19.47
N HIS A 70 7.71 -20.43 18.85
CA HIS A 70 7.22 -19.07 18.61
C HIS A 70 6.70 -18.86 17.19
N LEU A 71 6.59 -19.93 16.38
CA LEU A 71 5.99 -19.89 15.06
C LEU A 71 4.58 -20.46 15.10
N VAL A 72 3.65 -19.76 14.46
CA VAL A 72 2.30 -20.25 14.18
C VAL A 72 2.22 -20.49 12.67
N PRO A 73 2.41 -21.75 12.19
CA PRO A 73 2.45 -22.05 10.76
C PRO A 73 1.08 -21.90 10.08
N TYR A 74 1.09 -21.29 8.91
CA TYR A 74 -0.02 -21.26 7.95
C TYR A 74 0.41 -22.08 6.71
N GLY A 75 0.46 -23.40 6.85
CA GLY A 75 1.04 -24.32 5.88
C GLY A 75 2.57 -24.38 6.00
N HIS A 76 3.26 -24.70 4.88
CA HIS A 76 4.70 -25.01 4.90
C HIS A 76 5.61 -23.78 4.73
N TYR A 77 5.11 -22.71 4.13
CA TYR A 77 5.95 -21.63 3.60
C TYR A 77 5.67 -20.25 4.18
N LYS A 78 4.69 -20.15 5.07
CA LYS A 78 4.32 -18.92 5.79
C LYS A 78 3.98 -19.22 7.24
N ALA A 79 4.28 -18.29 8.13
CA ALA A 79 3.96 -18.38 9.56
C ALA A 79 3.77 -17.00 10.16
N LYS A 80 3.05 -16.93 11.27
CA LYS A 80 3.09 -15.75 12.16
C LYS A 80 4.13 -15.97 13.25
N VAL A 81 4.82 -14.88 13.64
CA VAL A 81 5.74 -14.87 14.78
C VAL A 81 4.98 -14.41 16.02
N SER A 82 4.98 -15.21 17.08
CA SER A 82 4.18 -14.95 18.28
C SER A 82 4.49 -13.58 18.92
N LEU A 83 3.47 -12.91 19.44
CA LEU A 83 3.64 -11.63 20.13
C LEU A 83 4.49 -11.76 21.40
N GLU A 84 4.46 -12.91 22.05
CA GLU A 84 5.32 -13.22 23.20
C GLU A 84 6.79 -13.15 22.82
N TYR A 85 7.17 -13.75 21.69
CA TYR A 85 8.54 -13.64 21.18
C TYR A 85 8.91 -12.21 20.79
N VAL A 86 8.00 -11.52 20.11
CA VAL A 86 8.18 -10.10 19.75
C VAL A 86 8.47 -9.26 20.99
N ASP A 87 7.73 -9.45 22.08
CA ASP A 87 7.93 -8.74 23.34
C ASP A 87 9.26 -9.11 24.02
N SER A 88 9.72 -10.36 23.87
CA SER A 88 11.02 -10.80 24.41
C SER A 88 12.21 -10.12 23.74
N LEU A 89 12.03 -9.57 22.55
CA LEU A 89 13.09 -8.91 21.78
C LEU A 89 13.34 -7.43 22.17
N LYS A 90 12.52 -6.85 23.04
CA LYS A 90 12.51 -5.40 23.34
C LYS A 90 13.89 -4.83 23.69
N ASP A 91 14.70 -5.57 24.42
CA ASP A 91 16.01 -5.12 24.92
C ASP A 91 17.17 -5.44 23.95
N ARG A 92 16.89 -6.14 22.81
CA ARG A 92 17.92 -6.38 21.80
C ARG A 92 18.30 -5.08 21.08
N LYS A 93 19.57 -4.98 20.69
CA LYS A 93 20.05 -3.87 19.85
C LYS A 93 19.31 -3.87 18.50
N GLU A 94 18.96 -2.69 18.01
CA GLU A 94 18.36 -2.52 16.69
C GLU A 94 19.40 -2.48 15.59
N GLY A 95 19.06 -3.09 14.46
CA GLY A 95 19.80 -2.97 13.20
C GLY A 95 19.56 -1.62 12.51
N LYS A 96 20.05 -1.51 11.29
CA LYS A 96 19.95 -0.32 10.44
C LYS A 96 18.67 -0.36 9.60
N LEU A 97 17.89 0.70 9.62
CA LEU A 97 16.66 0.84 8.83
C LEU A 97 16.94 1.55 7.50
N ILE A 98 16.57 0.92 6.40
CA ILE A 98 16.71 1.43 5.04
C ILE A 98 15.32 1.66 4.45
N LEU A 99 15.04 2.88 4.02
CA LEU A 99 13.80 3.23 3.35
C LEU A 99 13.97 3.18 1.83
N VAL A 100 13.18 2.35 1.15
CA VAL A 100 13.04 2.41 -0.31
C VAL A 100 11.83 3.26 -0.67
N THR A 101 12.06 4.31 -1.42
CA THR A 101 11.05 5.22 -1.95
C THR A 101 11.26 5.44 -3.45
N ALA A 102 10.52 6.33 -4.09
CA ALA A 102 10.67 6.57 -5.52
C ALA A 102 10.33 8.00 -5.91
N ILE A 103 10.56 8.32 -7.17
CA ILE A 103 9.99 9.48 -7.86
C ILE A 103 8.46 9.40 -7.90
N SER A 104 7.79 10.48 -8.31
CA SER A 104 6.33 10.49 -8.47
C SER A 104 5.88 9.38 -9.43
N PRO A 105 4.88 8.55 -9.05
CA PRO A 105 4.50 7.39 -9.84
C PRO A 105 3.91 7.75 -11.21
N THR A 106 4.16 6.86 -12.16
CA THR A 106 3.69 6.94 -13.53
C THR A 106 2.88 5.70 -13.91
N PRO A 107 2.11 5.73 -15.01
CA PRO A 107 1.39 4.55 -15.47
C PRO A 107 2.28 3.34 -15.83
N ALA A 108 3.60 3.56 -15.96
CA ALA A 108 4.56 2.51 -16.29
C ALA A 108 5.08 1.76 -15.04
N GLY A 109 4.88 2.34 -13.85
CA GLY A 109 5.45 1.86 -12.60
C GLY A 109 6.96 2.14 -12.47
N GLU A 110 7.47 2.22 -11.25
CA GLU A 110 8.88 2.51 -10.95
C GLU A 110 9.64 1.30 -10.40
N GLY A 111 8.92 0.25 -9.96
CA GLY A 111 9.52 -0.99 -9.45
C GLY A 111 10.06 -0.90 -8.02
N LYS A 112 9.44 -0.11 -7.13
CA LYS A 112 9.87 0.01 -5.72
C LYS A 112 9.96 -1.32 -4.99
N THR A 113 8.90 -2.12 -5.03
CA THR A 113 8.86 -3.41 -4.32
C THR A 113 9.91 -4.37 -4.87
N THR A 114 10.06 -4.42 -6.20
CA THR A 114 11.13 -5.20 -6.86
C THR A 114 12.52 -4.75 -6.37
N THR A 115 12.75 -3.42 -6.24
CA THR A 115 14.01 -2.89 -5.70
C THR A 115 14.17 -3.22 -4.21
N THR A 116 13.10 -3.17 -3.43
CA THR A 116 13.14 -3.50 -1.98
C THR A 116 13.53 -4.95 -1.78
N VAL A 117 12.95 -5.87 -2.55
CA VAL A 117 13.29 -7.31 -2.51
C VAL A 117 14.70 -7.54 -3.02
N GLY A 118 15.04 -7.02 -4.21
CA GLY A 118 16.37 -7.18 -4.79
C GLY A 118 17.48 -6.62 -3.90
N LEU A 119 17.26 -5.49 -3.22
CA LEU A 119 18.21 -4.93 -2.26
C LEU A 119 18.36 -5.80 -1.02
N GLY A 120 17.27 -6.34 -0.47
CA GLY A 120 17.31 -7.25 0.66
C GLY A 120 18.08 -8.53 0.34
N ASP A 121 17.83 -9.12 -0.83
CA ASP A 121 18.59 -10.28 -1.34
C ASP A 121 20.06 -9.93 -1.58
N ALA A 122 20.34 -8.76 -2.15
CA ALA A 122 21.71 -8.29 -2.39
C ALA A 122 22.50 -8.08 -1.10
N LEU A 123 21.90 -7.53 -0.05
CA LEU A 123 22.52 -7.37 1.26
C LEU A 123 22.91 -8.74 1.84
N ASN A 124 22.02 -9.73 1.78
CA ASN A 124 22.34 -11.09 2.22
C ASN A 124 23.46 -11.71 1.37
N LYS A 125 23.43 -11.49 0.05
CA LYS A 125 24.45 -11.99 -0.90
C LYS A 125 25.85 -11.44 -0.64
N ILE A 126 25.96 -10.18 -0.18
CA ILE A 126 27.25 -9.59 0.22
C ILE A 126 27.61 -9.88 1.70
N GLY A 127 26.95 -10.84 2.33
CA GLY A 127 27.27 -11.34 3.67
C GLY A 127 26.72 -10.50 4.82
N LYS A 128 25.72 -9.64 4.58
CA LYS A 128 25.02 -8.90 5.63
C LYS A 128 23.75 -9.64 6.04
N LYS A 129 23.42 -9.65 7.33
CA LYS A 129 22.16 -10.22 7.83
C LYS A 129 21.04 -9.19 7.61
N ALA A 130 20.22 -9.40 6.57
CA ALA A 130 19.17 -8.47 6.18
C ALA A 130 17.79 -9.14 6.14
N VAL A 131 16.76 -8.35 6.50
CA VAL A 131 15.34 -8.71 6.44
C VAL A 131 14.57 -7.66 5.66
N ILE A 132 13.58 -8.09 4.90
CA ILE A 132 12.69 -7.23 4.11
C ILE A 132 11.37 -7.06 4.87
N CYS A 133 10.81 -5.84 4.89
CA CYS A 133 9.49 -5.56 5.44
C CYS A 133 8.59 -4.90 4.41
N LEU A 134 7.54 -5.60 3.99
CA LEU A 134 6.61 -5.16 2.95
C LEU A 134 5.19 -5.00 3.48
N ARG A 135 4.36 -4.30 2.69
CA ARG A 135 2.92 -4.28 2.88
C ARG A 135 2.30 -5.53 2.26
N GLU A 136 1.22 -5.99 2.87
CA GLU A 136 0.33 -6.97 2.28
C GLU A 136 -0.52 -6.31 1.17
N PRO A 137 -0.72 -6.95 0.01
CA PRO A 137 -1.58 -6.42 -1.05
C PRO A 137 -3.07 -6.61 -0.75
N SER A 138 -3.88 -5.65 -1.21
CA SER A 138 -5.34 -5.70 -1.15
C SER A 138 -5.91 -6.41 -2.38
N LEU A 139 -6.96 -7.23 -2.18
CA LEU A 139 -7.62 -8.00 -3.24
C LEU A 139 -8.23 -7.10 -4.33
N GLY A 140 -8.81 -5.97 -3.96
CA GLY A 140 -9.42 -5.06 -4.93
C GLY A 140 -8.46 -4.62 -6.04
N PRO A 141 -7.27 -4.06 -5.75
CA PRO A 141 -6.23 -3.80 -6.74
C PRO A 141 -5.75 -5.03 -7.51
N VAL A 142 -5.61 -6.19 -6.85
CA VAL A 142 -5.17 -7.46 -7.49
C VAL A 142 -6.15 -7.89 -8.57
N PHE A 143 -7.44 -7.93 -8.28
CA PHE A 143 -8.49 -8.27 -9.24
C PHE A 143 -8.88 -7.11 -10.17
N GLY A 144 -8.44 -5.89 -9.87
CA GLY A 144 -8.71 -4.67 -10.65
C GLY A 144 -7.73 -4.45 -11.80
N VAL A 145 -6.75 -3.58 -11.58
CA VAL A 145 -5.85 -3.05 -12.63
C VAL A 145 -4.40 -3.36 -12.39
N LYS A 146 -4.00 -3.59 -11.12
CA LYS A 146 -2.60 -3.56 -10.73
C LYS A 146 -2.18 -4.91 -10.19
N GLY A 147 -1.04 -5.37 -10.68
CA GLY A 147 -0.30 -6.47 -10.11
C GLY A 147 -0.11 -6.37 -8.59
N GLY A 148 0.07 -7.51 -7.95
CA GLY A 148 0.28 -7.62 -6.51
C GLY A 148 1.56 -6.94 -6.02
N ALA A 149 1.75 -6.93 -4.70
CA ALA A 149 2.89 -6.30 -4.06
C ALA A 149 4.03 -7.31 -3.73
N ALA A 150 4.18 -8.37 -4.52
CA ALA A 150 5.18 -9.40 -4.28
C ALA A 150 6.58 -9.12 -4.89
N GLY A 151 6.75 -8.03 -5.61
CA GLY A 151 7.94 -7.76 -6.44
C GLY A 151 7.72 -8.16 -7.90
N GLY A 152 8.78 -8.45 -8.64
CA GLY A 152 8.69 -8.87 -10.03
C GLY A 152 10.01 -9.46 -10.55
N GLY A 153 9.94 -10.26 -11.64
CA GLY A 153 11.07 -10.99 -12.17
C GLY A 153 11.69 -11.91 -11.12
N TYR A 154 12.99 -11.88 -11.00
CA TYR A 154 13.74 -12.67 -10.02
C TYR A 154 13.90 -12.00 -8.64
N ALA A 155 13.28 -10.83 -8.43
CA ALA A 155 13.23 -10.14 -7.14
C ALA A 155 11.79 -10.15 -6.59
N GLN A 156 11.36 -11.30 -6.07
CA GLN A 156 10.01 -11.54 -5.55
C GLN A 156 10.04 -12.19 -4.16
N VAL A 157 8.98 -11.95 -3.39
CA VAL A 157 8.64 -12.73 -2.19
C VAL A 157 7.65 -13.83 -2.54
N VAL A 158 7.84 -15.00 -1.92
CA VAL A 158 7.05 -16.21 -2.18
C VAL A 158 6.56 -16.81 -0.85
N PRO A 159 5.40 -17.51 -0.85
CA PRO A 159 4.54 -17.92 -1.98
C PRO A 159 3.71 -16.74 -2.54
N MET A 160 3.91 -16.43 -3.80
CA MET A 160 3.34 -15.24 -4.45
C MET A 160 1.81 -15.28 -4.52
N GLU A 161 1.24 -16.44 -4.85
CA GLU A 161 -0.21 -16.64 -4.93
C GLU A 161 -0.88 -16.35 -3.58
N ASP A 162 -0.38 -16.98 -2.51
CA ASP A 162 -0.93 -16.81 -1.16
C ASP A 162 -0.87 -15.35 -0.71
N ILE A 163 0.27 -14.69 -0.94
CA ILE A 163 0.50 -13.30 -0.55
C ILE A 163 -0.49 -12.36 -1.24
N ASN A 164 -0.81 -12.60 -2.51
CA ASN A 164 -1.70 -11.74 -3.31
C ASN A 164 -3.19 -12.07 -3.15
N LEU A 165 -3.53 -13.14 -2.45
CA LEU A 165 -4.92 -13.55 -2.18
C LEU A 165 -5.25 -13.38 -0.68
N HIS A 166 -5.70 -14.44 -0.02
CA HIS A 166 -6.12 -14.36 1.40
C HIS A 166 -4.97 -14.43 2.41
N PHE A 167 -3.78 -14.67 1.97
CA PHE A 167 -2.52 -14.77 2.73
C PHE A 167 -2.66 -15.51 4.08
N THR A 168 -2.80 -14.77 5.20
CA THR A 168 -3.03 -15.31 6.56
C THR A 168 -4.35 -14.81 7.16
N GLY A 169 -5.18 -14.10 6.40
CA GLY A 169 -6.52 -13.65 6.79
C GLY A 169 -6.56 -12.28 7.48
N ASP A 170 -5.46 -11.54 7.52
CA ASP A 170 -5.37 -10.25 8.23
C ASP A 170 -6.41 -9.24 7.74
N PHE A 171 -6.55 -9.08 6.42
CA PHE A 171 -7.50 -8.13 5.84
C PHE A 171 -8.96 -8.53 6.06
N GLY A 172 -9.25 -9.84 6.05
CA GLY A 172 -10.58 -10.36 6.40
C GLY A 172 -10.95 -10.00 7.84
N ALA A 173 -10.04 -10.18 8.78
CA ALA A 173 -10.25 -9.84 10.19
C ALA A 173 -10.40 -8.33 10.41
N ILE A 174 -9.61 -7.50 9.72
CA ILE A 174 -9.72 -6.03 9.76
C ILE A 174 -11.10 -5.61 9.24
N GLY A 175 -11.54 -6.18 8.13
CA GLY A 175 -12.87 -5.92 7.57
C GLY A 175 -14.01 -6.29 8.54
N LEU A 176 -13.91 -7.47 9.17
CA LEU A 176 -14.89 -7.90 10.17
C LEU A 176 -14.90 -7.01 11.41
N ALA A 177 -13.73 -6.60 11.92
CA ALA A 177 -13.64 -5.69 13.07
C ALA A 177 -14.26 -4.32 12.76
N ASN A 178 -14.01 -3.78 11.57
CA ASN A 178 -14.62 -2.54 11.11
C ASN A 178 -16.14 -2.64 11.00
N ASN A 179 -16.64 -3.73 10.39
CA ASN A 179 -18.06 -3.93 10.14
C ASN A 179 -18.82 -4.29 11.42
N LEU A 180 -18.16 -4.90 12.41
CA LEU A 180 -18.74 -5.10 13.74
C LEU A 180 -19.12 -3.75 14.38
N LEU A 181 -18.25 -2.74 14.32
CA LEU A 181 -18.58 -1.42 14.83
C LEU A 181 -19.77 -0.81 14.07
N SER A 182 -19.82 -0.94 12.74
CA SER A 182 -20.96 -0.48 11.94
C SER A 182 -22.27 -1.16 12.35
N ALA A 183 -22.25 -2.49 12.56
CA ALA A 183 -23.41 -3.24 13.00
C ALA A 183 -23.87 -2.81 14.41
N MET A 184 -22.94 -2.57 15.32
CA MET A 184 -23.24 -2.12 16.68
C MET A 184 -23.82 -0.69 16.72
N ILE A 185 -23.39 0.20 15.83
CA ILE A 185 -23.98 1.53 15.67
C ILE A 185 -25.46 1.42 15.29
N ASP A 186 -25.77 0.68 14.22
CA ASP A 186 -27.13 0.53 13.73
C ASP A 186 -28.02 -0.23 14.73
N ASN A 187 -27.47 -1.25 15.39
CA ASN A 187 -28.16 -1.98 16.47
C ASN A 187 -28.51 -1.07 17.66
N HIS A 188 -27.59 -0.19 18.08
CA HIS A 188 -27.83 0.76 19.17
C HIS A 188 -28.96 1.74 18.82
N ILE A 189 -28.96 2.27 17.58
CA ILE A 189 -30.03 3.17 17.12
C ILE A 189 -31.37 2.44 17.12
N SER A 190 -31.42 1.19 16.66
CA SER A 190 -32.64 0.38 16.60
C SER A 190 -33.23 0.03 17.97
N HIS A 191 -32.40 -0.02 19.02
CA HIS A 191 -32.79 -0.42 20.38
C HIS A 191 -32.82 0.75 21.39
N GLY A 192 -33.28 1.90 20.97
CA GLY A 192 -33.57 3.03 21.86
C GLY A 192 -32.58 4.19 21.81
N ASN A 193 -31.39 4.02 21.19
CA ASN A 193 -30.42 5.09 20.95
C ASN A 193 -30.06 5.92 22.21
N GLU A 194 -29.78 5.26 23.33
CA GLU A 194 -29.46 5.91 24.60
C GLU A 194 -28.30 6.90 24.54
N LEU A 195 -27.32 6.67 23.65
CA LEU A 195 -26.20 7.58 23.40
C LEU A 195 -26.60 8.83 22.62
N GLY A 196 -27.82 8.91 22.08
CA GLY A 196 -28.29 10.05 21.30
C GLY A 196 -27.55 10.21 19.96
N ILE A 197 -27.17 9.11 19.30
CA ILE A 197 -26.52 9.14 17.99
C ILE A 197 -27.42 9.86 16.99
N ASP A 198 -26.92 10.92 16.32
CA ASP A 198 -27.62 11.50 15.16
C ASP A 198 -27.29 10.68 13.92
N PRO A 199 -28.24 9.96 13.30
CA PRO A 199 -27.99 9.12 12.14
C PRO A 199 -27.41 9.86 10.94
N ARG A 200 -27.62 11.19 10.85
CA ARG A 200 -27.11 12.06 9.79
C ARG A 200 -25.65 12.49 10.03
N ARG A 201 -25.12 12.23 11.22
CA ARG A 201 -23.76 12.64 11.65
C ARG A 201 -22.86 11.43 11.94
N ILE A 202 -23.25 10.24 11.47
CA ILE A 202 -22.40 9.06 11.45
C ILE A 202 -21.34 9.25 10.35
N THR A 203 -20.07 9.16 10.74
CA THR A 203 -18.90 9.30 9.82
C THR A 203 -18.25 7.97 9.51
N TRP A 204 -18.71 6.90 10.14
CA TRP A 204 -18.18 5.55 10.01
C TRP A 204 -18.87 4.80 8.89
N LYS A 205 -18.08 4.31 7.93
CA LYS A 205 -18.55 3.48 6.81
C LYS A 205 -18.23 2.01 7.06
N ARG A 206 -18.93 1.13 6.35
CA ARG A 206 -18.59 -0.29 6.21
C ARG A 206 -17.35 -0.44 5.33
N VAL A 207 -16.76 -1.64 5.28
CA VAL A 207 -15.62 -1.92 4.40
C VAL A 207 -15.76 -3.26 3.71
N MET A 208 -15.14 -3.36 2.52
CA MET A 208 -14.93 -4.60 1.78
C MET A 208 -13.58 -4.55 1.07
N ASP A 209 -12.84 -5.67 1.03
CA ASP A 209 -11.56 -5.72 0.31
C ASP A 209 -11.76 -6.10 -1.15
N MET A 210 -12.58 -5.32 -1.86
CA MET A 210 -12.84 -5.46 -3.29
C MET A 210 -13.13 -4.09 -3.89
N ASN A 211 -12.80 -3.91 -5.17
CA ASN A 211 -13.16 -2.70 -5.92
C ASN A 211 -14.61 -2.78 -6.38
N ASP A 212 -15.51 -2.05 -5.72
CA ASP A 212 -16.93 -2.01 -6.09
C ASP A 212 -17.51 -0.60 -6.01
N ARG A 213 -17.65 0.05 -7.17
CA ARG A 213 -18.20 1.41 -7.24
C ARG A 213 -19.67 1.52 -6.86
N ALA A 214 -20.44 0.42 -6.92
CA ALA A 214 -21.85 0.43 -6.58
C ALA A 214 -22.09 0.58 -5.07
N LEU A 215 -21.08 0.31 -4.26
CA LEU A 215 -21.15 0.39 -2.80
C LEU A 215 -20.68 1.72 -2.21
N ARG A 216 -20.29 2.72 -3.01
CA ARG A 216 -19.79 4.01 -2.51
C ARG A 216 -20.78 4.73 -1.64
N ASP A 217 -22.03 4.78 -2.09
CA ASP A 217 -23.14 5.41 -1.41
C ASP A 217 -24.37 4.53 -1.53
N ILE A 218 -24.93 4.09 -0.41
CA ILE A 218 -26.04 3.16 -0.30
C ILE A 218 -27.01 3.63 0.77
N VAL A 219 -28.20 3.05 0.78
CA VAL A 219 -29.15 3.17 1.89
C VAL A 219 -29.23 1.84 2.61
N VAL A 220 -29.00 1.85 3.91
CA VAL A 220 -29.11 0.65 4.78
C VAL A 220 -30.45 0.64 5.51
N SER A 221 -30.78 -0.50 6.11
CA SER A 221 -31.99 -0.73 6.95
C SER A 221 -33.32 -0.53 6.22
N LEU A 222 -33.37 -0.78 4.91
CA LEU A 222 -34.66 -0.86 4.18
C LEU A 222 -35.43 -2.13 4.54
N GLY A 223 -36.75 -2.13 4.37
CA GLY A 223 -37.62 -3.30 4.62
C GLY A 223 -38.48 -3.21 5.88
N GLY A 224 -38.63 -2.03 6.44
CA GLY A 224 -39.52 -1.76 7.58
C GLY A 224 -38.83 -1.75 8.93
N THR A 225 -39.61 -1.55 9.98
CA THR A 225 -39.09 -1.30 11.34
C THR A 225 -38.27 -2.45 11.94
N ALA A 226 -38.48 -3.67 11.49
CA ALA A 226 -37.70 -4.84 11.92
C ALA A 226 -36.23 -4.77 11.46
N ASN A 227 -35.91 -3.99 10.42
CA ASN A 227 -34.57 -3.86 9.86
C ASN A 227 -33.80 -2.62 10.40
N GLY A 228 -34.39 -1.87 11.31
CA GLY A 228 -33.75 -0.73 11.94
C GLY A 228 -34.15 0.61 11.31
N TYR A 229 -33.28 1.62 11.42
CA TYR A 229 -33.53 2.99 10.98
C TYR A 229 -32.85 3.25 9.61
N PRO A 230 -33.61 3.54 8.54
CA PRO A 230 -33.03 3.82 7.24
C PRO A 230 -32.12 5.04 7.27
N ARG A 231 -30.91 4.89 6.77
CA ARG A 231 -29.92 5.97 6.66
C ARG A 231 -28.99 5.78 5.46
N GLU A 232 -28.36 6.86 5.05
CA GLU A 232 -27.23 6.81 4.13
C GLU A 232 -26.02 6.13 4.77
N ASP A 233 -25.33 5.31 4.00
CA ASP A 233 -24.08 4.64 4.36
C ASP A 233 -23.25 4.44 3.08
N GLY A 234 -22.15 3.74 3.19
CA GLY A 234 -21.30 3.34 2.06
C GLY A 234 -20.23 2.36 2.51
N PHE A 235 -19.44 1.94 1.56
CA PHE A 235 -18.27 1.10 1.82
C PHE A 235 -16.99 1.81 1.39
N ASP A 236 -15.97 1.69 2.22
CA ASP A 236 -14.58 1.94 1.83
C ASP A 236 -13.87 0.61 1.57
N ILE A 237 -12.78 0.61 0.82
CA ILE A 237 -11.93 -0.57 0.74
C ILE A 237 -11.18 -0.77 2.06
N VAL A 238 -10.96 -2.02 2.48
CA VAL A 238 -10.35 -2.34 3.80
C VAL A 238 -9.05 -1.55 4.05
N VAL A 239 -8.22 -1.40 3.05
CA VAL A 239 -6.92 -0.70 3.13
C VAL A 239 -7.03 0.83 3.28
N ALA A 240 -8.24 1.40 3.11
CA ALA A 240 -8.53 2.82 3.38
C ALA A 240 -9.14 3.04 4.77
N SER A 241 -9.47 1.97 5.50
CA SER A 241 -10.13 2.06 6.81
C SER A 241 -9.20 2.59 7.91
N GLU A 242 -9.80 3.26 8.90
CA GLU A 242 -9.08 3.66 10.11
C GLU A 242 -8.60 2.44 10.91
N VAL A 243 -9.34 1.31 10.89
CA VAL A 243 -8.92 0.06 11.56
C VAL A 243 -7.61 -0.46 10.97
N MET A 244 -7.44 -0.42 9.64
CA MET A 244 -6.16 -0.76 8.98
C MET A 244 -5.02 0.17 9.44
N ALA A 245 -5.28 1.48 9.53
CA ALA A 245 -4.27 2.44 9.99
C ALA A 245 -3.88 2.20 11.46
N ILE A 246 -4.86 1.96 12.33
CA ILE A 246 -4.66 1.59 13.73
C ILE A 246 -3.82 0.31 13.85
N PHE A 247 -4.20 -0.74 13.13
CA PHE A 247 -3.49 -2.02 13.10
C PHE A 247 -2.01 -1.84 12.72
N CYS A 248 -1.74 -1.00 11.74
CA CYS A 248 -0.37 -0.74 11.28
C CYS A 248 0.46 0.12 12.23
N LEU A 249 -0.17 0.95 13.07
CA LEU A 249 0.50 1.81 14.04
C LEU A 249 0.57 1.19 15.44
N ALA A 250 -0.26 0.20 15.75
CA ALA A 250 -0.29 -0.47 17.04
C ALA A 250 1.04 -1.17 17.36
N THR A 251 1.41 -1.13 18.63
CA THR A 251 2.66 -1.70 19.15
C THR A 251 2.44 -2.91 20.06
N SER A 252 1.21 -3.14 20.50
CA SER A 252 0.81 -4.26 21.34
C SER A 252 -0.71 -4.46 21.27
N LEU A 253 -1.23 -5.58 21.80
CA LEU A 253 -2.68 -5.81 21.94
C LEU A 253 -3.35 -4.77 22.84
N LYS A 254 -2.67 -4.32 23.89
CA LYS A 254 -3.17 -3.26 24.77
C LYS A 254 -3.30 -1.93 24.02
N ASP A 255 -2.28 -1.54 23.27
CA ASP A 255 -2.27 -0.32 22.43
C ASP A 255 -3.34 -0.42 21.33
N LEU A 256 -3.46 -1.57 20.66
CA LEU A 256 -4.50 -1.83 19.67
C LEU A 256 -5.90 -1.60 20.25
N LYS A 257 -6.20 -2.19 21.42
CA LYS A 257 -7.49 -2.04 22.10
C LYS A 257 -7.79 -0.60 22.48
N GLU A 258 -6.80 0.12 22.99
CA GLU A 258 -6.96 1.53 23.36
C GLU A 258 -7.25 2.40 22.13
N ARG A 259 -6.51 2.22 21.05
CA ARG A 259 -6.71 2.92 19.77
C ARG A 259 -8.09 2.63 19.16
N LEU A 260 -8.50 1.36 19.12
CA LEU A 260 -9.84 0.98 18.65
C LEU A 260 -10.95 1.66 19.48
N GLY A 261 -10.75 1.77 20.79
CA GLY A 261 -11.68 2.47 21.69
C GLY A 261 -11.80 3.97 21.41
N ASN A 262 -10.76 4.58 20.86
CA ASN A 262 -10.70 6.02 20.55
C ASN A 262 -11.34 6.39 19.20
N ILE A 263 -11.65 5.44 18.32
CA ILE A 263 -12.34 5.70 17.06
C ILE A 263 -13.58 6.57 17.28
N VAL A 264 -13.67 7.70 16.61
CA VAL A 264 -14.87 8.56 16.58
C VAL A 264 -15.72 8.14 15.40
N PHE A 265 -16.88 7.53 15.68
CA PHE A 265 -17.77 6.99 14.64
C PHE A 265 -18.90 7.95 14.24
N GLY A 266 -19.17 8.98 15.04
CA GLY A 266 -20.25 9.93 14.79
C GLY A 266 -20.41 10.91 15.93
N TYR A 267 -21.53 11.64 15.90
CA TYR A 267 -21.82 12.71 16.86
C TYR A 267 -23.28 12.67 17.33
N THR A 268 -23.55 13.20 18.52
CA THR A 268 -24.91 13.52 18.96
C THR A 268 -25.44 14.73 18.21
N ARG A 269 -26.73 15.06 18.39
CA ARG A 269 -27.33 16.28 17.81
C ARG A 269 -26.64 17.56 18.30
N GLU A 270 -26.23 17.59 19.55
CA GLU A 270 -25.52 18.69 20.20
C GLU A 270 -24.05 18.80 19.76
N GLY A 271 -23.55 17.82 19.00
CA GLY A 271 -22.18 17.84 18.49
C GLY A 271 -21.15 17.12 19.35
N LYS A 272 -21.56 16.42 20.39
CA LYS A 272 -20.65 15.61 21.21
C LYS A 272 -20.15 14.41 20.38
N ALA A 273 -18.83 14.23 20.30
CA ALA A 273 -18.21 13.09 19.63
C ALA A 273 -18.50 11.78 20.37
N LEU A 274 -18.88 10.75 19.62
CA LEU A 274 -19.17 9.40 20.10
C LEU A 274 -18.07 8.44 19.63
N ARG A 275 -17.56 7.62 20.53
CA ARG A 275 -16.42 6.75 20.33
C ARG A 275 -16.80 5.28 20.39
N ALA A 276 -16.03 4.40 19.76
CA ALA A 276 -16.24 2.96 19.79
C ALA A 276 -16.28 2.39 21.22
N ARG A 277 -15.58 3.00 22.19
CA ARG A 277 -15.65 2.64 23.61
C ARG A 277 -17.01 2.93 24.25
N ASP A 278 -17.74 3.93 23.77
CA ASP A 278 -19.07 4.28 24.30
C ASP A 278 -20.08 3.17 23.96
N LEU A 279 -19.90 2.52 22.81
CA LEU A 279 -20.64 1.30 22.41
C LEU A 279 -20.02 0.01 22.96
N LYS A 280 -18.89 0.08 23.71
CA LYS A 280 -18.13 -1.09 24.19
C LYS A 280 -17.66 -2.04 23.08
N ALA A 281 -17.57 -1.58 21.83
CA ALA A 281 -17.23 -2.39 20.66
C ALA A 281 -15.74 -2.80 20.61
N HIS A 282 -14.85 -1.95 21.12
CA HIS A 282 -13.41 -2.08 21.00
C HIS A 282 -12.82 -3.39 21.55
N GLY A 283 -13.44 -3.97 22.58
CA GLY A 283 -13.04 -5.26 23.12
C GLY A 283 -13.21 -6.40 22.12
N ALA A 284 -14.42 -6.52 21.54
CA ALA A 284 -14.72 -7.52 20.52
C ALA A 284 -13.94 -7.30 19.22
N MET A 285 -13.76 -6.03 18.79
CA MET A 285 -12.89 -5.69 17.65
C MET A 285 -11.45 -6.18 17.89
N THR A 286 -10.91 -6.00 19.10
CA THR A 286 -9.56 -6.47 19.45
C THR A 286 -9.46 -7.99 19.42
N VAL A 287 -10.50 -8.71 19.87
CA VAL A 287 -10.54 -10.20 19.82
C VAL A 287 -10.46 -10.70 18.39
N LEU A 288 -11.15 -10.05 17.44
CA LEU A 288 -11.06 -10.39 16.01
C LEU A 288 -9.65 -10.18 15.43
N LEU A 289 -8.87 -9.26 15.99
CA LEU A 289 -7.56 -8.85 15.49
C LEU A 289 -6.39 -9.45 16.28
N LYS A 290 -6.62 -10.18 17.37
CA LYS A 290 -5.56 -10.59 18.31
C LYS A 290 -4.47 -11.45 17.68
N ASP A 291 -4.85 -12.41 16.85
CA ASP A 291 -3.91 -13.32 16.19
C ASP A 291 -3.27 -12.67 14.97
N GLN A 292 -4.01 -11.78 14.31
CA GLN A 292 -3.53 -11.07 13.13
C GLN A 292 -2.42 -10.07 13.45
N LEU A 293 -2.36 -9.50 14.66
CA LEU A 293 -1.34 -8.53 15.04
C LEU A 293 0.09 -9.12 15.05
N ALA A 294 0.21 -10.44 15.12
CA ALA A 294 1.48 -11.14 14.97
C ALA A 294 2.00 -11.04 13.52
N PRO A 295 3.27 -10.62 13.30
CA PRO A 295 3.78 -10.37 11.96
C PRO A 295 3.98 -11.65 11.15
N ASN A 296 3.69 -11.58 9.83
CA ASN A 296 3.79 -12.70 8.91
C ASN A 296 5.22 -12.84 8.36
N LEU A 297 5.82 -14.02 8.55
CA LEU A 297 7.12 -14.41 8.01
C LEU A 297 6.95 -15.23 6.74
N VAL A 298 7.67 -14.85 5.70
CA VAL A 298 7.79 -15.53 4.41
C VAL A 298 9.24 -15.45 3.92
N GLN A 299 9.48 -15.75 2.64
CA GLN A 299 10.82 -15.75 2.04
C GLN A 299 10.84 -15.09 0.67
N THR A 300 12.03 -14.70 0.22
CA THR A 300 12.28 -14.32 -1.18
C THR A 300 12.55 -15.56 -2.05
N LEU A 301 12.63 -15.37 -3.37
CA LEU A 301 13.09 -16.41 -4.31
C LEU A 301 14.49 -16.94 -3.96
N GLU A 302 15.34 -16.10 -3.35
CA GLU A 302 16.69 -16.50 -2.86
C GLU A 302 16.64 -17.06 -1.42
N ASN A 303 15.46 -17.38 -0.90
CA ASN A 303 15.21 -17.92 0.43
C ASN A 303 15.68 -17.02 1.60
N ASN A 304 15.71 -15.70 1.41
CA ASN A 304 15.95 -14.75 2.48
C ASN A 304 14.66 -14.39 3.22
N PRO A 305 14.71 -14.09 4.52
CA PRO A 305 13.52 -13.81 5.31
C PRO A 305 12.88 -12.47 4.93
N ALA A 306 11.54 -12.46 4.88
CA ALA A 306 10.74 -11.27 4.69
C ALA A 306 9.52 -11.27 5.61
N PHE A 307 9.20 -10.10 6.20
CA PHE A 307 7.95 -9.86 6.88
C PHE A 307 6.98 -9.12 5.93
N ILE A 308 5.75 -9.63 5.81
CA ILE A 308 4.67 -8.97 5.07
C ILE A 308 3.51 -8.78 6.05
N HIS A 309 3.17 -7.52 6.37
CA HIS A 309 2.21 -7.29 7.43
C HIS A 309 1.54 -5.92 7.34
N GLY A 310 0.20 -5.90 7.25
CA GLY A 310 -0.63 -4.71 7.06
C GLY A 310 -0.41 -4.02 5.71
N GLY A 311 -1.38 -3.23 5.27
CA GLY A 311 -1.34 -2.65 3.92
C GLY A 311 -2.16 -1.37 3.74
N PRO A 312 -1.99 -0.32 4.57
CA PRO A 312 -2.77 0.90 4.45
C PRO A 312 -2.47 1.62 3.14
N PHE A 313 -3.49 2.22 2.50
CA PHE A 313 -3.27 3.05 1.32
C PHE A 313 -2.45 4.31 1.65
N ALA A 314 -1.54 4.66 0.74
CA ALA A 314 -0.65 5.83 0.92
C ALA A 314 -1.28 7.17 0.52
N ASN A 315 -2.46 7.17 -0.10
CA ASN A 315 -3.19 8.38 -0.47
C ASN A 315 -4.23 8.83 0.56
N ILE A 316 -4.53 8.00 1.57
CA ILE A 316 -5.51 8.32 2.64
C ILE A 316 -5.01 7.94 4.03
N ALA A 317 -3.98 7.10 4.12
CA ALA A 317 -3.32 6.69 5.35
C ALA A 317 -1.80 6.76 5.17
N HIS A 318 -1.02 6.21 6.11
CA HIS A 318 0.44 6.38 6.11
C HIS A 318 1.21 5.46 5.12
N GLY A 319 0.53 4.52 4.45
CA GLY A 319 1.08 3.81 3.30
C GLY A 319 2.30 2.92 3.54
N CYS A 320 2.48 2.41 4.76
CA CYS A 320 3.64 1.61 5.17
C CYS A 320 3.19 0.33 5.90
N ASN A 321 4.02 -0.69 5.92
CA ASN A 321 3.78 -1.89 6.72
C ASN A 321 3.72 -1.56 8.23
N THR A 322 3.34 -2.55 9.05
CA THR A 322 3.13 -2.34 10.49
C THR A 322 4.41 -1.93 11.22
N VAL A 323 4.26 -1.17 12.30
CA VAL A 323 5.34 -0.82 13.24
C VAL A 323 5.90 -2.08 13.87
N ILE A 324 5.02 -3.02 14.24
CA ILE A 324 5.43 -4.25 14.93
C ILE A 324 6.34 -5.12 14.05
N ALA A 325 6.02 -5.31 12.76
CA ALA A 325 6.86 -6.05 11.83
C ALA A 325 8.23 -5.39 11.62
N THR A 326 8.25 -4.06 11.44
CA THR A 326 9.51 -3.31 11.27
C THR A 326 10.39 -3.39 12.52
N ARG A 327 9.81 -3.23 13.72
CA ARG A 327 10.58 -3.35 14.99
C ARG A 327 11.10 -4.76 15.22
N THR A 328 10.26 -5.78 14.97
CA THR A 328 10.69 -7.19 15.08
C THR A 328 11.87 -7.46 14.15
N ALA A 329 11.79 -7.03 12.90
CA ALA A 329 12.87 -7.17 11.94
C ALA A 329 14.17 -6.47 12.41
N LEU A 330 14.08 -5.24 12.93
CA LEU A 330 15.22 -4.49 13.46
C LEU A 330 15.91 -5.18 14.65
N LYS A 331 15.17 -5.96 15.44
CA LYS A 331 15.72 -6.75 16.57
C LYS A 331 16.32 -8.08 16.14
N LEU A 332 16.03 -8.53 14.91
CA LEU A 332 16.44 -9.85 14.39
C LEU A 332 17.55 -9.79 13.34
N ALA A 333 17.78 -8.62 12.73
CA ALA A 333 18.76 -8.46 11.65
C ALA A 333 19.59 -7.19 11.79
N ASP A 334 20.74 -7.15 11.13
CA ASP A 334 21.64 -5.99 11.11
C ASP A 334 21.12 -4.89 10.18
N TYR A 335 20.39 -5.29 9.13
CA TYR A 335 19.77 -4.39 8.15
C TYR A 335 18.32 -4.77 7.90
N VAL A 336 17.45 -3.76 7.87
CA VAL A 336 16.04 -3.91 7.52
C VAL A 336 15.71 -3.01 6.34
N VAL A 337 15.23 -3.61 5.26
CA VAL A 337 14.79 -2.89 4.06
C VAL A 337 13.28 -2.81 4.07
N THR A 338 12.72 -1.60 4.08
CA THR A 338 11.28 -1.37 4.01
C THR A 338 10.95 -0.35 2.93
N GLU A 339 9.68 -0.30 2.54
CA GLU A 339 9.21 0.65 1.54
C GLU A 339 8.05 1.52 2.03
N ALA A 340 7.86 2.65 1.35
CA ALA A 340 6.69 3.50 1.50
C ALA A 340 5.93 3.62 0.17
N GLY A 341 4.60 3.69 0.23
CA GLY A 341 3.75 3.75 -0.96
C GLY A 341 3.91 5.02 -1.77
N PHE A 342 3.76 4.96 -3.10
CA PHE A 342 3.89 6.08 -4.03
C PHE A 342 5.29 6.73 -4.05
N GLY A 343 5.37 8.03 -4.39
CA GLY A 343 6.60 8.81 -4.41
C GLY A 343 7.02 9.29 -3.02
N ALA A 344 8.24 9.83 -2.93
CA ALA A 344 8.78 10.29 -1.66
C ALA A 344 8.00 11.48 -1.07
N ASP A 345 7.31 12.24 -1.89
CA ASP A 345 6.44 13.35 -1.47
C ASP A 345 5.22 12.91 -0.66
N LEU A 346 4.70 11.71 -0.90
CA LEU A 346 3.57 11.14 -0.17
C LEU A 346 3.99 10.00 0.76
N GLY A 347 4.74 9.03 0.21
CA GLY A 347 5.10 7.83 0.96
C GLY A 347 6.17 8.08 1.99
N ALA A 348 7.33 8.63 1.59
CA ALA A 348 8.41 8.90 2.55
C ALA A 348 8.00 10.00 3.55
N GLU A 349 7.24 11.00 3.14
CA GLU A 349 6.69 12.02 4.02
C GLU A 349 5.89 11.37 5.15
N LYS A 350 4.88 10.52 4.84
CA LYS A 350 4.06 9.86 5.86
C LYS A 350 4.80 8.79 6.65
N PHE A 351 5.76 8.13 6.03
CA PHE A 351 6.65 7.22 6.75
C PHE A 351 7.40 7.94 7.86
N LEU A 352 7.89 9.14 7.59
CA LEU A 352 8.64 9.95 8.55
C LEU A 352 7.72 10.69 9.50
N ASP A 353 6.82 11.53 8.98
CA ASP A 353 6.00 12.43 9.79
C ASP A 353 4.84 11.74 10.52
N ILE A 354 4.49 10.50 10.15
CA ILE A 354 3.49 9.71 10.89
C ILE A 354 4.13 8.49 11.54
N LYS A 355 4.60 7.50 10.74
CA LYS A 355 5.06 6.22 11.29
C LYS A 355 6.30 6.39 12.19
N CYS A 356 7.34 7.05 11.71
CA CYS A 356 8.57 7.26 12.49
C CYS A 356 8.33 8.15 13.70
N ARG A 357 7.56 9.24 13.54
CA ARG A 357 7.20 10.13 14.63
C ARG A 357 6.52 9.40 15.78
N LYS A 358 5.51 8.57 15.48
CA LYS A 358 4.76 7.82 16.49
C LYS A 358 5.50 6.62 17.07
N SER A 359 6.38 6.01 16.30
CA SER A 359 7.08 4.78 16.72
C SER A 359 8.51 5.01 17.21
N GLY A 360 9.08 6.18 17.02
CA GLY A 360 10.49 6.44 17.33
C GLY A 360 11.48 5.83 16.33
N LEU A 361 11.02 5.16 15.27
CA LEU A 361 11.88 4.62 14.21
C LEU A 361 12.68 5.75 13.53
N ARG A 362 13.92 5.43 13.11
CA ARG A 362 14.80 6.38 12.42
C ARG A 362 15.51 5.67 11.28
N PRO A 363 15.23 6.01 10.00
CA PRO A 363 15.97 5.44 8.88
C PRO A 363 17.43 5.93 8.88
N ASN A 364 18.34 4.99 8.59
CA ASN A 364 19.78 5.26 8.47
C ASN A 364 20.15 5.69 7.06
N ALA A 365 19.45 5.17 6.06
CA ALA A 365 19.67 5.49 4.64
C ALA A 365 18.35 5.40 3.86
N ALA A 366 18.31 6.01 2.69
CA ALA A 366 17.21 5.89 1.75
C ALA A 366 17.71 5.52 0.34
N VAL A 367 16.88 4.74 -0.38
CA VAL A 367 17.05 4.44 -1.80
C VAL A 367 15.90 5.09 -2.55
N ILE A 368 16.22 5.97 -3.50
CA ILE A 368 15.22 6.62 -4.36
C ILE A 368 15.23 5.89 -5.70
N VAL A 369 14.15 5.18 -5.98
CA VAL A 369 13.98 4.44 -7.22
C VAL A 369 13.53 5.37 -8.33
N ALA A 370 14.18 5.29 -9.48
CA ALA A 370 13.83 6.01 -10.70
C ALA A 370 13.91 5.08 -11.92
N THR A 371 13.23 5.47 -13.00
CA THR A 371 13.37 4.85 -14.33
C THR A 371 13.47 5.96 -15.37
N VAL A 372 14.27 5.75 -16.42
CA VAL A 372 14.35 6.68 -17.55
C VAL A 372 12.96 6.92 -18.16
N ARG A 373 12.16 5.86 -18.29
CA ARG A 373 10.78 5.93 -18.82
C ARG A 373 9.89 6.86 -17.99
N ALA A 374 9.93 6.73 -16.65
CA ALA A 374 9.13 7.57 -15.77
C ALA A 374 9.58 9.04 -15.84
N LEU A 375 10.88 9.29 -15.89
CA LEU A 375 11.42 10.66 -16.04
C LEU A 375 11.04 11.27 -17.39
N LYS A 376 11.13 10.53 -18.51
CA LYS A 376 10.62 11.00 -19.81
C LYS A 376 9.13 11.32 -19.77
N HIS A 377 8.32 10.51 -19.04
CA HIS A 377 6.90 10.80 -18.85
C HIS A 377 6.68 12.11 -18.08
N HIS A 378 7.46 12.36 -17.03
CA HIS A 378 7.46 13.64 -16.31
C HIS A 378 7.92 14.80 -17.18
N GLY A 379 8.76 14.55 -18.17
CA GLY A 379 9.16 15.51 -19.21
C GLY A 379 8.12 15.76 -20.31
N GLY A 380 6.98 15.06 -20.27
CA GLY A 380 5.84 15.26 -21.18
C GLY A 380 5.66 14.19 -22.25
N VAL A 381 6.48 13.13 -22.30
CA VAL A 381 6.33 12.04 -23.28
C VAL A 381 5.10 11.20 -22.99
N ALA A 382 4.35 10.85 -24.02
CA ALA A 382 3.19 9.95 -23.93
C ALA A 382 3.63 8.48 -23.67
N LYS A 383 2.74 7.68 -23.07
CA LYS A 383 3.05 6.31 -22.61
C LYS A 383 3.58 5.39 -23.72
N ASP A 384 3.02 5.50 -24.92
CA ASP A 384 3.36 4.70 -26.10
C ASP A 384 4.72 5.06 -26.73
N ALA A 385 5.23 6.26 -26.45
CA ALA A 385 6.50 6.76 -26.98
C ALA A 385 7.70 6.61 -26.02
N LEU A 386 7.49 6.10 -24.80
CA LEU A 386 8.51 6.03 -23.74
C LEU A 386 9.73 5.15 -24.07
N ASN A 387 9.61 4.22 -25.02
CA ASN A 387 10.70 3.34 -25.43
C ASN A 387 11.67 4.01 -26.45
N LYS A 388 11.35 5.19 -26.97
CA LYS A 388 12.23 5.95 -27.88
C LYS A 388 13.13 6.85 -27.05
N GLU A 389 14.40 6.98 -27.46
CA GLU A 389 15.33 7.96 -26.89
C GLU A 389 14.74 9.38 -26.97
N ASN A 390 14.83 10.11 -25.85
CA ASN A 390 14.42 11.51 -25.81
C ASN A 390 15.15 12.26 -24.68
N LEU A 391 16.35 12.75 -24.98
CA LEU A 391 17.19 13.45 -24.00
C LEU A 391 16.56 14.76 -23.51
N ALA A 392 15.90 15.52 -24.38
CA ALA A 392 15.25 16.78 -23.99
C ALA A 392 14.10 16.57 -23.01
N ALA A 393 13.28 15.55 -23.23
CA ALA A 393 12.22 15.19 -22.30
C ALA A 393 12.78 14.61 -21.00
N LEU A 394 13.83 13.80 -21.07
CA LEU A 394 14.51 13.28 -19.89
C LEU A 394 15.07 14.44 -19.05
N GLU A 395 15.78 15.39 -19.64
CA GLU A 395 16.32 16.56 -18.97
C GLU A 395 15.24 17.36 -18.23
N LYS A 396 14.12 17.63 -18.91
CA LYS A 396 12.96 18.29 -18.30
C LYS A 396 12.37 17.48 -17.13
N GLY A 397 12.27 16.16 -17.28
CA GLY A 397 11.68 15.27 -16.28
C GLY A 397 12.58 15.03 -15.06
N LEU A 398 13.90 15.22 -15.20
CA LEU A 398 14.86 15.11 -14.10
C LEU A 398 14.55 16.05 -12.93
N ALA A 399 13.88 17.18 -13.16
CA ALA A 399 13.42 18.07 -12.10
C ALA A 399 12.55 17.34 -11.06
N ASN A 400 11.79 16.30 -11.45
CA ASN A 400 11.02 15.47 -10.52
C ASN A 400 11.95 14.69 -9.56
N LEU A 401 12.95 14.03 -10.10
CA LEU A 401 13.94 13.29 -9.30
C LEU A 401 14.76 14.23 -8.40
N GLU A 402 15.20 15.37 -8.92
CA GLU A 402 15.97 16.39 -8.18
C GLU A 402 15.18 16.87 -6.95
N ARG A 403 13.87 17.11 -7.09
CA ARG A 403 12.98 17.50 -5.98
C ARG A 403 12.86 16.38 -4.95
N HIS A 404 12.71 15.13 -5.36
CA HIS A 404 12.65 14.00 -4.43
C HIS A 404 13.98 13.78 -3.69
N VAL A 405 15.12 13.92 -4.38
CA VAL A 405 16.45 13.88 -3.75
C VAL A 405 16.61 15.02 -2.75
N HIS A 406 16.21 16.26 -3.11
CA HIS A 406 16.22 17.40 -2.19
C HIS A 406 15.38 17.11 -0.93
N ASN A 407 14.17 16.61 -1.09
CA ASN A 407 13.29 16.30 0.04
C ASN A 407 13.93 15.26 0.98
N VAL A 408 14.42 14.13 0.45
CA VAL A 408 15.00 13.08 1.28
C VAL A 408 16.29 13.54 1.95
N LYS A 409 17.20 14.15 1.18
CA LYS A 409 18.53 14.53 1.68
C LYS A 409 18.50 15.80 2.53
N ASN A 410 17.82 16.85 2.08
CA ASN A 410 17.92 18.18 2.70
C ASN A 410 16.74 18.50 3.63
N VAL A 411 15.51 18.11 3.27
CA VAL A 411 14.34 18.35 4.13
C VAL A 411 14.30 17.37 5.29
N TYR A 412 14.55 16.09 5.01
CA TYR A 412 14.50 15.03 6.02
C TYR A 412 15.86 14.62 6.58
N GLY A 413 16.98 15.07 6.02
CA GLY A 413 18.32 14.81 6.54
C GLY A 413 18.77 13.35 6.45
N ILE A 414 18.29 12.58 5.48
CA ILE A 414 18.58 11.16 5.33
C ILE A 414 19.60 10.96 4.18
N PRO A 415 20.77 10.33 4.43
CA PRO A 415 21.69 9.95 3.37
C PRO A 415 20.99 9.05 2.35
N CYS A 416 21.18 9.32 1.05
CA CYS A 416 20.47 8.57 0.02
C CYS A 416 21.32 8.24 -1.21
N VAL A 417 20.85 7.23 -1.95
CA VAL A 417 21.34 6.82 -3.26
C VAL A 417 20.17 6.74 -4.24
N VAL A 418 20.40 7.04 -5.50
CA VAL A 418 19.43 6.84 -6.59
C VAL A 418 19.68 5.47 -7.22
N SER A 419 18.68 4.59 -7.20
CA SER A 419 18.69 3.32 -7.93
C SER A 419 17.88 3.45 -9.20
N VAL A 420 18.50 3.25 -10.34
CA VAL A 420 17.84 3.30 -11.64
C VAL A 420 17.53 1.88 -12.10
N ASN A 421 16.26 1.53 -12.14
CA ASN A 421 15.80 0.27 -12.72
C ASN A 421 15.88 0.38 -14.24
N ARG A 422 16.89 -0.28 -14.83
CA ARG A 422 17.18 -0.21 -16.26
C ARG A 422 16.25 -1.08 -17.07
N PHE A 423 15.71 -0.53 -18.14
CA PHE A 423 14.99 -1.25 -19.18
C PHE A 423 15.85 -1.43 -20.42
N THR A 424 15.56 -2.44 -21.24
CA THR A 424 16.32 -2.76 -22.45
C THR A 424 16.30 -1.65 -23.50
N ALA A 425 15.31 -0.77 -23.46
CA ALA A 425 15.18 0.37 -24.36
C ALA A 425 15.93 1.63 -23.90
N ASP A 426 16.47 1.65 -22.67
CA ASP A 426 17.19 2.80 -22.14
C ASP A 426 18.56 2.90 -22.80
N THR A 427 18.86 4.07 -23.40
CA THR A 427 20.13 4.30 -24.10
C THR A 427 21.24 4.73 -23.15
N GLN A 428 22.50 4.58 -23.58
CA GLN A 428 23.64 5.01 -22.78
C GLN A 428 23.63 6.54 -22.59
N ALA A 429 23.27 7.30 -23.62
CA ALA A 429 23.17 8.75 -23.53
C ALA A 429 22.14 9.22 -22.50
N GLU A 430 20.99 8.53 -22.39
CA GLU A 430 19.99 8.80 -21.35
C GLU A 430 20.54 8.49 -19.95
N MET A 431 21.27 7.39 -19.79
CA MET A 431 21.89 7.02 -18.51
C MET A 431 22.99 8.01 -18.10
N ASP A 432 23.81 8.46 -19.04
CA ASP A 432 24.89 9.42 -18.78
C ASP A 432 24.33 10.77 -18.34
N LEU A 433 23.31 11.29 -19.04
CA LEU A 433 22.62 12.53 -18.67
C LEU A 433 22.03 12.46 -17.25
N LEU A 434 21.33 11.36 -16.91
CA LEU A 434 20.76 11.16 -15.59
C LEU A 434 21.85 11.14 -14.51
N THR A 435 22.92 10.39 -14.76
CA THR A 435 24.04 10.23 -13.82
C THR A 435 24.75 11.57 -13.57
N GLU A 436 25.02 12.33 -14.62
CA GLU A 436 25.64 13.66 -14.52
C GLU A 436 24.79 14.64 -13.70
N ARG A 437 23.48 14.68 -13.96
CA ARG A 437 22.57 15.59 -13.27
C ARG A 437 22.46 15.28 -11.77
N VAL A 438 22.31 14.00 -11.41
CA VAL A 438 22.17 13.57 -10.00
C VAL A 438 23.51 13.72 -9.26
N ALA A 439 24.64 13.52 -9.93
CA ALA A 439 25.96 13.74 -9.33
C ALA A 439 26.15 15.19 -8.84
N LYS A 440 25.57 16.19 -9.53
CA LYS A 440 25.59 17.60 -9.11
C LYS A 440 24.86 17.84 -7.77
N LEU A 441 23.99 16.93 -7.36
CA LEU A 441 23.33 16.96 -6.05
C LEU A 441 24.17 16.29 -4.94
N GLY A 442 25.35 15.79 -5.27
CA GLY A 442 26.21 15.03 -4.34
C GLY A 442 25.56 13.71 -3.91
N VAL A 443 24.84 13.03 -4.81
CA VAL A 443 24.20 11.73 -4.61
C VAL A 443 24.67 10.77 -5.70
N LYS A 444 24.98 9.53 -5.31
CA LYS A 444 25.38 8.48 -6.26
C LYS A 444 24.16 7.94 -7.01
N VAL A 445 24.39 7.58 -8.28
CA VAL A 445 23.45 6.86 -9.13
C VAL A 445 23.99 5.46 -9.37
N VAL A 446 23.13 4.45 -9.22
CA VAL A 446 23.47 3.06 -9.49
C VAL A 446 22.43 2.45 -10.40
N VAL A 447 22.91 1.83 -11.47
CA VAL A 447 22.05 1.01 -12.35
C VAL A 447 21.79 -0.33 -11.69
N ALA A 448 20.53 -0.72 -11.61
CA ALA A 448 20.10 -1.98 -10.99
C ALA A 448 19.39 -2.87 -12.00
N THR A 449 19.76 -4.16 -12.01
CA THR A 449 19.21 -5.20 -12.91
C THR A 449 18.54 -6.35 -12.14
N HIS A 450 18.17 -6.11 -10.90
CA HIS A 450 17.61 -7.13 -9.99
C HIS A 450 16.32 -7.77 -10.51
N TRP A 451 15.58 -7.14 -11.42
CA TRP A 451 14.44 -7.77 -12.06
C TRP A 451 14.86 -9.04 -12.83
N ALA A 452 15.99 -8.98 -13.54
CA ALA A 452 16.53 -10.11 -14.31
C ALA A 452 17.48 -10.99 -13.48
N ASP A 453 18.28 -10.38 -12.61
CA ASP A 453 19.45 -11.01 -11.97
C ASP A 453 19.29 -11.21 -10.46
N GLY A 454 18.08 -11.01 -9.91
CA GLY A 454 17.82 -11.14 -8.47
C GLY A 454 18.74 -10.27 -7.63
N GLY A 455 19.16 -10.75 -6.46
CA GLY A 455 20.06 -10.01 -5.56
C GLY A 455 21.42 -9.65 -6.16
N ALA A 456 21.92 -10.41 -7.14
CA ALA A 456 23.16 -10.06 -7.84
C ALA A 456 23.06 -8.73 -8.58
N GLY A 457 21.90 -8.46 -9.18
CA GLY A 457 21.63 -7.23 -9.93
C GLY A 457 21.49 -5.97 -9.07
N ALA A 458 21.45 -6.09 -7.73
CA ALA A 458 21.42 -4.97 -6.79
C ALA A 458 22.66 -4.91 -5.87
N ALA A 459 23.68 -5.74 -6.11
CA ALA A 459 24.86 -5.84 -5.22
C ALA A 459 25.61 -4.52 -5.05
N GLU A 460 25.71 -3.70 -6.10
CA GLU A 460 26.37 -2.39 -6.02
C GLU A 460 25.53 -1.39 -5.21
N VAL A 461 24.20 -1.40 -5.37
CA VAL A 461 23.29 -0.60 -4.52
C VAL A 461 23.48 -1.00 -3.05
N ALA A 462 23.56 -2.31 -2.77
CA ALA A 462 23.71 -2.82 -1.41
C ALA A 462 25.01 -2.35 -0.75
N LYS A 463 26.15 -2.37 -1.45
CA LYS A 463 27.43 -1.86 -0.93
C LYS A 463 27.33 -0.38 -0.56
N ILE A 464 26.81 0.45 -1.46
CA ILE A 464 26.63 1.89 -1.22
C ILE A 464 25.69 2.14 -0.03
N VAL A 465 24.59 1.38 0.07
CA VAL A 465 23.64 1.51 1.18
C VAL A 465 24.29 1.15 2.52
N VAL A 466 25.17 0.14 2.57
CA VAL A 466 25.96 -0.17 3.78
C VAL A 466 26.83 1.03 4.16
N ASP A 467 27.58 1.60 3.22
CA ASP A 467 28.40 2.79 3.46
C ASP A 467 27.59 4.00 3.93
N LEU A 468 26.38 4.20 3.37
CA LEU A 468 25.46 5.26 3.81
C LEU A 468 24.93 5.03 5.22
N CYS A 469 24.65 3.78 5.60
CA CYS A 469 24.19 3.44 6.94
C CYS A 469 25.24 3.68 8.03
N ASP A 470 26.51 3.74 7.68
CA ASP A 470 27.63 4.04 8.61
C ASP A 470 27.85 5.56 8.74
N GLN A 471 27.25 6.37 7.89
CA GLN A 471 27.25 7.83 8.02
C GLN A 471 26.30 8.28 9.12
N LYS A 472 26.56 9.47 9.67
CA LYS A 472 25.63 10.09 10.63
C LYS A 472 24.34 10.48 9.89
N SER A 473 23.26 9.77 10.19
CA SER A 473 21.90 10.16 9.81
C SER A 473 21.25 10.95 10.93
N SER A 474 20.60 12.05 10.61
CA SER A 474 19.87 12.90 11.57
C SER A 474 18.47 13.19 11.01
N PRO A 475 17.58 12.18 10.94
CA PRO A 475 16.24 12.37 10.38
C PRO A 475 15.47 13.43 11.16
N THR A 476 14.93 14.39 10.42
CA THR A 476 14.09 15.48 10.94
C THR A 476 12.65 15.29 10.48
N PHE A 477 11.73 15.98 11.14
CA PHE A 477 10.34 16.08 10.75
C PHE A 477 10.06 17.42 10.06
N VAL A 478 9.02 17.46 9.22
CA VAL A 478 8.68 18.69 8.49
C VAL A 478 8.08 19.74 9.40
N TYR A 479 7.42 19.33 10.49
CA TYR A 479 6.77 20.19 11.46
C TYR A 479 6.92 19.63 12.88
N GLU A 480 6.66 20.47 13.89
CA GLU A 480 6.64 20.08 15.30
C GLU A 480 5.24 19.63 15.74
N ASP A 481 5.15 18.81 16.79
CA ASP A 481 3.86 18.35 17.34
C ASP A 481 3.04 19.54 17.90
N SER A 482 3.71 20.58 18.39
CA SER A 482 3.11 21.81 18.91
C SER A 482 2.59 22.77 17.85
N ASP A 483 2.96 22.59 16.58
CA ASP A 483 2.43 23.43 15.50
C ASP A 483 0.91 23.23 15.36
N PRO A 484 0.13 24.30 15.10
CA PRO A 484 -1.29 24.16 14.77
C PRO A 484 -1.50 23.29 13.51
N LEU A 485 -2.64 22.60 13.43
CA LEU A 485 -2.95 21.72 12.28
C LEU A 485 -2.82 22.42 10.92
N TRP A 486 -3.25 23.69 10.84
CA TRP A 486 -3.09 24.50 9.62
C TRP A 486 -1.62 24.71 9.24
N GLU A 487 -0.78 25.04 10.22
CA GLU A 487 0.65 25.27 10.00
C GLU A 487 1.39 23.97 9.65
N LYS A 488 1.02 22.83 10.25
CA LYS A 488 1.55 21.51 9.87
C LYS A 488 1.29 21.24 8.38
N MET A 489 0.04 21.44 7.94
CA MET A 489 -0.31 21.28 6.53
C MET A 489 0.43 22.25 5.63
N LYS A 490 0.54 23.51 6.01
CA LYS A 490 1.28 24.54 5.27
C LYS A 490 2.75 24.18 5.13
N LYS A 491 3.39 23.71 6.20
CA LYS A 491 4.79 23.26 6.18
C LYS A 491 5.00 22.08 5.23
N VAL A 492 4.11 21.07 5.22
CA VAL A 492 4.18 19.97 4.25
C VAL A 492 4.04 20.50 2.82
N ALA A 493 3.04 21.33 2.55
CA ALA A 493 2.79 21.88 1.22
C ALA A 493 3.97 22.72 0.69
N THR A 494 4.54 23.59 1.53
CA THR A 494 5.62 24.49 1.10
C THR A 494 6.98 23.78 1.04
N ARG A 495 7.33 22.99 2.04
CA ARG A 495 8.68 22.38 2.15
C ARG A 495 8.84 21.13 1.30
N VAL A 496 7.78 20.30 1.17
CA VAL A 496 7.83 19.02 0.46
C VAL A 496 7.30 19.16 -0.96
N TYR A 497 6.16 19.85 -1.14
CA TYR A 497 5.53 19.94 -2.47
C TYR A 497 6.01 21.16 -3.28
N GLY A 498 6.65 22.14 -2.65
CA GLY A 498 7.07 23.38 -3.32
C GLY A 498 5.90 24.31 -3.65
N ALA A 499 4.79 24.18 -2.95
CA ALA A 499 3.67 25.10 -3.03
C ALA A 499 4.03 26.48 -2.46
N ALA A 500 3.36 27.53 -2.91
CA ALA A 500 3.48 28.86 -2.32
C ALA A 500 2.67 28.96 -1.02
N ASP A 501 1.48 28.34 -0.98
CA ASP A 501 0.58 28.43 0.18
C ASP A 501 -0.48 27.31 0.11
N ILE A 502 -1.34 27.27 1.14
CA ILE A 502 -2.52 26.43 1.21
C ILE A 502 -3.80 27.29 1.32
N THR A 503 -4.91 26.78 0.85
CA THR A 503 -6.21 27.43 0.97
C THR A 503 -7.29 26.41 1.34
N ALA A 504 -8.40 26.90 1.90
CA ALA A 504 -9.60 26.12 2.20
C ALA A 504 -10.81 27.06 2.29
N ASP A 505 -12.00 26.52 2.07
CA ASP A 505 -13.24 27.26 2.33
C ASP A 505 -13.50 27.45 3.84
N THR A 506 -14.48 28.27 4.18
CA THR A 506 -14.83 28.59 5.56
C THR A 506 -15.25 27.36 6.36
N LYS A 507 -15.98 26.41 5.74
CA LYS A 507 -16.44 25.18 6.39
C LYS A 507 -15.26 24.31 6.82
N VAL A 508 -14.29 24.12 5.92
CA VAL A 508 -13.07 23.34 6.19
C VAL A 508 -12.20 24.04 7.24
N ARG A 509 -12.03 25.36 7.16
CA ARG A 509 -11.29 26.13 8.18
C ARG A 509 -11.91 26.01 9.57
N ASN A 510 -13.24 26.11 9.65
CA ASN A 510 -13.97 25.91 10.91
C ASN A 510 -13.76 24.50 11.45
N ARG A 511 -13.80 23.48 10.57
CA ARG A 511 -13.54 22.09 10.98
C ARG A 511 -12.14 21.89 11.52
N ILE A 512 -11.13 22.48 10.90
CA ILE A 512 -9.74 22.44 11.42
C ILE A 512 -9.65 23.09 12.80
N LYS A 513 -10.32 24.24 12.99
CA LYS A 513 -10.39 24.94 14.27
C LYS A 513 -11.08 24.08 15.33
N GLU A 514 -12.23 23.49 15.04
CA GLU A 514 -12.92 22.55 15.95
C GLU A 514 -12.02 21.39 16.40
N LEU A 515 -11.27 20.78 15.47
CA LEU A 515 -10.34 19.70 15.79
C LEU A 515 -9.16 20.20 16.64
N GLN A 516 -8.64 21.39 16.35
CA GLN A 516 -7.60 22.01 17.13
C GLN A 516 -8.04 22.25 18.58
N GLU A 517 -9.23 22.87 18.77
CA GLU A 517 -9.83 23.16 20.07
C GLU A 517 -10.32 21.90 20.80
N GLY A 518 -10.71 20.87 20.04
CA GLY A 518 -11.14 19.56 20.53
C GLY A 518 -10.01 18.68 21.07
N GLY A 519 -8.77 19.19 21.13
CA GLY A 519 -7.61 18.50 21.69
C GLY A 519 -6.81 17.64 20.69
N TYR A 520 -7.13 17.69 19.38
CA TYR A 520 -6.44 16.93 18.33
C TYR A 520 -5.31 17.72 17.64
N GLY A 521 -5.00 18.93 18.12
CA GLY A 521 -3.99 19.80 17.53
C GLY A 521 -2.58 19.20 17.48
N HIS A 522 -2.24 18.32 18.42
CA HIS A 522 -0.94 17.64 18.48
C HIS A 522 -0.82 16.45 17.49
N TYR A 523 -1.91 16.03 16.85
CA TYR A 523 -1.87 14.94 15.87
C TYR A 523 -1.08 15.34 14.62
N PRO A 524 -0.33 14.42 14.01
CA PRO A 524 0.24 14.63 12.69
C PRO A 524 -0.84 14.78 11.63
N VAL A 525 -0.50 15.43 10.52
CA VAL A 525 -1.37 15.53 9.35
C VAL A 525 -1.05 14.46 8.32
N CYS A 526 -2.07 13.88 7.72
CA CYS A 526 -1.98 12.91 6.64
C CYS A 526 -2.54 13.53 5.35
N VAL A 527 -1.68 13.95 4.44
CA VAL A 527 -2.12 14.61 3.21
C VAL A 527 -2.61 13.59 2.20
N ALA A 528 -3.86 13.74 1.79
CA ALA A 528 -4.52 12.94 0.77
C ALA A 528 -4.65 13.77 -0.51
N LYS A 529 -3.77 13.52 -1.50
CA LYS A 529 -3.74 14.19 -2.81
C LYS A 529 -3.41 13.19 -3.92
N THR A 530 -3.45 13.66 -5.18
CA THR A 530 -2.96 12.86 -6.30
C THR A 530 -1.52 12.43 -6.09
N GLN A 531 -1.21 11.18 -6.41
CA GLN A 531 0.15 10.63 -6.35
C GLN A 531 1.01 11.02 -7.54
N SER A 532 0.43 11.51 -8.63
CA SER A 532 1.11 11.70 -9.92
C SER A 532 1.84 13.04 -10.05
N SER A 533 1.68 13.94 -9.09
CA SER A 533 2.28 15.29 -9.09
C SER A 533 2.58 15.75 -7.67
N PHE A 534 3.54 16.65 -7.51
CA PHE A 534 3.75 17.40 -6.26
C PHE A 534 2.56 18.33 -5.94
N SER A 535 1.85 18.81 -6.97
CA SER A 535 0.62 19.60 -6.82
C SER A 535 -0.62 18.73 -6.57
N THR A 536 -1.78 19.36 -6.52
CA THR A 536 -3.09 18.68 -6.49
C THR A 536 -3.68 18.43 -7.88
N ASP A 537 -3.02 18.92 -8.95
CA ASP A 537 -3.38 18.64 -10.35
C ASP A 537 -2.48 17.53 -10.92
N PRO A 538 -3.03 16.36 -11.30
CA PRO A 538 -2.25 15.25 -11.85
C PRO A 538 -1.60 15.56 -13.21
N ASN A 539 -2.03 16.63 -13.90
CA ASN A 539 -1.47 17.03 -15.19
C ASN A 539 -0.21 17.90 -15.06
N LEU A 540 0.04 18.50 -13.90
CA LEU A 540 1.24 19.27 -13.61
C LEU A 540 2.39 18.31 -13.29
N ARG A 541 3.08 17.84 -14.35
CA ARG A 541 4.18 16.88 -14.27
C ARG A 541 5.51 17.56 -13.88
N GLY A 542 6.53 16.75 -13.65
CA GLY A 542 7.87 17.23 -13.25
C GLY A 542 7.89 17.70 -11.80
N ALA A 543 8.38 18.92 -11.56
CA ALA A 543 8.45 19.53 -10.23
C ALA A 543 7.75 20.89 -10.21
N PRO A 544 6.42 20.95 -10.27
CA PRO A 544 5.69 22.21 -10.19
C PRO A 544 6.01 22.94 -8.89
N SER A 545 6.07 24.26 -8.95
CA SER A 545 6.33 25.14 -7.81
C SER A 545 5.43 26.36 -7.85
N GLY A 546 5.26 27.05 -6.71
CA GLY A 546 4.46 28.27 -6.61
C GLY A 546 2.94 28.04 -6.71
N HIS A 547 2.48 26.80 -6.81
CA HIS A 547 1.06 26.46 -6.79
C HIS A 547 0.46 26.59 -5.37
N VAL A 548 -0.86 26.66 -5.28
CA VAL A 548 -1.59 26.68 -4.00
C VAL A 548 -2.28 25.33 -3.81
N VAL A 549 -2.11 24.72 -2.63
CA VAL A 549 -2.78 23.46 -2.27
C VAL A 549 -4.12 23.78 -1.62
N ASN A 550 -5.22 23.35 -2.26
CA ASN A 550 -6.56 23.52 -1.72
C ASN A 550 -6.98 22.31 -0.86
N VAL A 551 -7.22 22.55 0.44
CA VAL A 551 -7.79 21.56 1.36
C VAL A 551 -9.31 21.58 1.20
N ARG A 552 -9.90 20.50 0.70
CA ARG A 552 -11.35 20.38 0.40
C ARG A 552 -12.15 19.78 1.54
N GLU A 553 -11.51 18.91 2.32
CA GLU A 553 -12.15 18.19 3.43
C GLU A 553 -11.11 17.85 4.49
N VAL A 554 -11.55 17.72 5.72
CA VAL A 554 -10.73 17.26 6.85
C VAL A 554 -11.44 16.15 7.58
N ARG A 555 -10.75 15.02 7.77
CA ARG A 555 -11.25 13.83 8.47
C ARG A 555 -10.39 13.56 9.70
N LEU A 556 -11.05 13.23 10.80
CA LEU A 556 -10.36 12.80 12.03
C LEU A 556 -10.24 11.29 12.05
N ALA A 557 -9.03 10.78 12.16
CA ALA A 557 -8.73 9.38 12.48
C ALA A 557 -8.22 9.31 13.93
N ALA A 558 -9.16 9.39 14.88
CA ALA A 558 -8.84 9.58 16.29
C ALA A 558 -8.15 8.36 16.93
N GLY A 559 -8.49 7.16 16.50
CA GLY A 559 -7.83 5.93 16.96
C GLY A 559 -6.45 5.74 16.34
N ALA A 560 -6.27 6.09 15.07
CA ALA A 560 -4.98 6.09 14.40
C ALA A 560 -4.12 7.30 14.80
N GLU A 561 -4.72 8.32 15.43
CA GLU A 561 -4.09 9.54 15.92
C GLU A 561 -3.41 10.36 14.82
N PHE A 562 -4.13 10.63 13.74
CA PHE A 562 -3.76 11.64 12.74
C PHE A 562 -4.99 12.32 12.16
N VAL A 563 -4.77 13.47 11.52
CA VAL A 563 -5.82 14.24 10.83
C VAL A 563 -5.58 14.17 9.32
N VAL A 564 -6.56 13.67 8.57
CA VAL A 564 -6.47 13.57 7.11
C VAL A 564 -6.88 14.89 6.47
N MET A 565 -5.99 15.46 5.67
CA MET A 565 -6.20 16.68 4.89
C MET A 565 -6.45 16.29 3.43
N VAL A 566 -7.71 16.28 2.99
CA VAL A 566 -8.10 15.87 1.64
C VAL A 566 -7.94 17.04 0.67
N CYS A 567 -7.02 16.90 -0.29
CA CYS A 567 -6.62 17.97 -1.21
C CYS A 567 -6.94 17.63 -2.69
N GLY A 568 -7.84 16.69 -2.93
CA GLY A 568 -8.22 16.26 -4.28
C GLY A 568 -9.35 15.25 -4.25
N ASP A 569 -9.67 14.69 -5.39
CA ASP A 569 -10.66 13.61 -5.49
C ASP A 569 -10.01 12.29 -5.06
N ILE A 570 -10.20 11.93 -3.80
CA ILE A 570 -9.61 10.73 -3.20
C ILE A 570 -10.65 9.61 -3.18
N MET A 571 -10.31 8.52 -3.87
CA MET A 571 -11.17 7.36 -4.01
C MET A 571 -10.89 6.36 -2.90
N THR A 572 -11.79 6.25 -1.94
CA THR A 572 -11.73 5.28 -0.83
C THR A 572 -12.43 3.96 -1.14
N MET A 573 -13.26 3.92 -2.21
CA MET A 573 -13.80 2.70 -2.81
C MET A 573 -13.54 2.73 -4.31
N PRO A 574 -12.41 2.15 -4.80
CA PRO A 574 -12.12 2.05 -6.23
C PRO A 574 -13.18 1.22 -6.95
N GLY A 575 -13.37 1.49 -8.24
CA GLY A 575 -14.19 0.63 -9.10
C GLY A 575 -13.33 -0.30 -9.92
N LEU A 576 -13.87 -1.43 -10.34
CA LEU A 576 -13.23 -2.26 -11.36
C LEU A 576 -13.11 -1.46 -12.68
N PRO A 577 -12.00 -1.62 -13.43
CA PRO A 577 -11.82 -1.01 -14.76
C PRO A 577 -12.73 -1.68 -15.79
N LYS A 578 -12.73 -1.14 -17.03
CA LYS A 578 -13.51 -1.72 -18.13
C LYS A 578 -13.15 -3.18 -18.42
N VAL A 579 -11.85 -3.51 -18.28
CA VAL A 579 -11.32 -4.90 -18.40
C VAL A 579 -10.51 -5.14 -17.13
N PRO A 580 -11.10 -5.77 -16.11
CA PRO A 580 -10.42 -6.06 -14.87
C PRO A 580 -9.44 -7.24 -15.02
N SER A 581 -8.42 -7.28 -14.17
CA SER A 581 -7.48 -8.43 -14.11
C SER A 581 -8.20 -9.74 -13.80
N ALA A 582 -9.33 -9.68 -13.10
CA ALA A 582 -10.20 -10.82 -12.81
C ALA A 582 -10.62 -11.63 -14.05
N GLU A 583 -10.71 -11.00 -15.24
CA GLU A 583 -11.04 -11.72 -16.49
C GLU A 583 -9.91 -12.64 -16.99
N LYS A 584 -8.69 -12.49 -16.46
CA LYS A 584 -7.51 -13.25 -16.86
C LYS A 584 -7.03 -14.22 -15.79
N ILE A 585 -7.44 -13.98 -14.54
CA ILE A 585 -7.09 -14.83 -13.40
C ILE A 585 -7.99 -16.05 -13.46
N ASP A 586 -7.37 -17.25 -13.49
CA ASP A 586 -8.09 -18.50 -13.59
C ASP A 586 -7.35 -19.62 -12.82
N LEU A 587 -8.00 -20.75 -12.69
CA LEU A 587 -7.48 -21.95 -12.06
C LEU A 587 -7.41 -23.07 -13.10
N THR A 588 -6.24 -23.69 -13.24
CA THR A 588 -6.09 -24.88 -14.09
C THR A 588 -6.71 -26.11 -13.43
N ASP A 589 -6.97 -27.17 -14.21
CA ASP A 589 -7.56 -28.43 -13.71
C ASP A 589 -6.71 -29.10 -12.61
N ASP A 590 -5.41 -28.87 -12.59
CA ASP A 590 -4.47 -29.34 -11.57
C ASP A 590 -4.32 -28.37 -10.38
N GLY A 591 -5.15 -27.33 -10.30
CA GLY A 591 -5.23 -26.40 -9.18
C GLY A 591 -4.19 -25.29 -9.15
N ARG A 592 -3.47 -25.03 -10.26
CA ARG A 592 -2.54 -23.90 -10.35
C ARG A 592 -3.26 -22.63 -10.74
N VAL A 593 -2.92 -21.52 -10.08
CA VAL A 593 -3.40 -20.18 -10.44
C VAL A 593 -2.65 -19.69 -11.68
N VAL A 594 -3.38 -19.13 -12.63
CA VAL A 594 -2.82 -18.51 -13.85
C VAL A 594 -3.36 -17.10 -14.02
N GLY A 595 -2.65 -16.27 -14.77
CA GLY A 595 -3.08 -14.90 -15.05
C GLY A 595 -2.96 -13.91 -13.86
N LEU A 596 -2.32 -14.33 -12.77
CA LEU A 596 -2.06 -13.49 -11.61
C LEU A 596 -0.75 -12.69 -11.79
N PHE A 597 -0.59 -11.95 -12.88
CA PHE A 597 0.59 -11.15 -13.33
C PHE A 597 1.66 -11.92 -14.13
#